data_09c17733dd492572351e429ab02d5065
#
_entry.id   09c17733dd492572351e429ab02d5065
#
_cell.length_a   1.000
_cell.length_b   1.000
_cell.length_c   1.000
_cell.angle_alpha   90.00
_cell.angle_beta   90.00
_cell.angle_gamma   90.00
#
_symmetry.space_group_name_H-M   'P 1'
#
loop_
_entity.id
_entity.type
_entity.pdbx_description
1 polymer ?
#
loop_
_entity_poly.entity_id
_entity_poly.type
_entity_poly.pdbx_seq_one_letter_code
_entity_poly.pdbx_strand_id
1 'polypeptide(L)'
;MHDPRNVTARIAYDDLREWLTRAELLGEVRHVKGASWQEDIGLAAETVLRAEDGPCVVFDEISGCPKGFRLLMNMFAGTRRNMTLGFPDHLTKWELSDAFRETFLKEPRIIPHEIVNDGPVLQNVLTGADIDVTRFPSPIWHEKDGGRYIGTGTYSITRDPEENWLNAGAYRAQVFDKNTVGILMAAGHHGAIHCDKYFKRGEPMPVVMVVGGDPLAFFYGGLEVPYGTFEFDVVGGLRGRPEKMVRGRVTGLPIPANAEIALEGYVTPDKRMVEGPFGEWSGHYAGGAKDCTVLDIKAIYHRNDPILLGVPPMGAGPDEMARYRAVMRSATIKQNMTNAGVPGVTQVWCHEVGGARMFHGIAIKQRYPGHSVQAGHIAAQCGASAYASKYIVVVDDDVDVTNLDYLLWAMLTRTDPKESIQFIEGSWDSPADPRLPPDKRGKGDMTHSVAIIDACRPWHWRDKFPPTNAPSAEVAKKAREKFGWLLDGKDQPS
;
A
#
# COMPACT_ATOMS: atom_id res chain seq x y z
N MET A 1 26.82 6.57 -8.87
CA MET A 1 25.52 6.69 -8.17
C MET A 1 24.87 7.99 -8.61
N HIS A 2 23.66 7.93 -9.15
CA HIS A 2 22.89 9.13 -9.38
C HIS A 2 22.52 9.77 -8.05
N ASP A 3 22.64 11.08 -7.94
CA ASP A 3 22.17 11.80 -6.75
C ASP A 3 20.63 11.88 -6.82
N PRO A 4 19.88 11.17 -5.94
CA PRO A 4 18.42 11.14 -5.98
C PRO A 4 17.77 12.53 -5.82
N ARG A 5 18.54 13.53 -5.37
CA ARG A 5 18.08 14.92 -5.22
C ARG A 5 17.94 15.67 -6.56
N ASN A 6 18.49 15.14 -7.64
CA ASN A 6 18.45 15.75 -8.97
C ASN A 6 17.46 15.08 -9.92
N VAL A 7 16.56 14.23 -9.40
CA VAL A 7 15.56 13.55 -10.22
C VAL A 7 14.25 14.35 -10.21
N THR A 8 13.78 14.71 -11.40
CA THR A 8 12.48 15.38 -11.55
C THR A 8 11.39 14.32 -11.71
N ALA A 9 10.49 14.25 -10.74
CA ALA A 9 9.29 13.42 -10.85
C ALA A 9 8.29 14.08 -11.81
N ARG A 10 7.68 13.25 -12.67
CA ARG A 10 6.56 13.64 -13.51
C ARG A 10 5.56 12.51 -13.62
N ILE A 11 4.41 12.67 -12.98
CA ILE A 11 3.28 11.76 -13.16
C ILE A 11 2.67 12.06 -14.53
N ALA A 12 2.88 11.14 -15.46
CA ALA A 12 2.63 11.35 -16.87
C ALA A 12 1.34 10.66 -17.37
N TYR A 13 0.38 10.40 -16.46
CA TYR A 13 -0.94 9.84 -16.76
C TYR A 13 -1.99 10.55 -15.89
N ASP A 14 -3.22 10.59 -16.37
CA ASP A 14 -4.35 11.28 -15.73
C ASP A 14 -5.35 10.31 -15.10
N ASP A 15 -5.39 9.05 -15.58
CA ASP A 15 -6.31 8.02 -15.10
C ASP A 15 -5.73 6.61 -15.28
N LEU A 16 -6.50 5.60 -14.87
CA LEU A 16 -6.14 4.19 -14.96
C LEU A 16 -5.88 3.75 -16.41
N ARG A 17 -6.62 4.27 -17.40
CA ARG A 17 -6.48 3.85 -18.80
C ARG A 17 -5.19 4.37 -19.43
N GLU A 18 -4.85 5.62 -19.13
CA GLU A 18 -3.55 6.16 -19.56
C GLU A 18 -2.39 5.46 -18.85
N TRP A 19 -2.55 5.14 -17.55
CA TRP A 19 -1.58 4.32 -16.83
C TRP A 19 -1.40 2.95 -17.50
N LEU A 20 -2.50 2.27 -17.83
CA LEU A 20 -2.48 0.96 -18.49
C LEU A 20 -1.79 1.05 -19.87
N THR A 21 -2.13 2.04 -20.68
CA THR A 21 -1.48 2.26 -21.98
C THR A 21 0.04 2.42 -21.84
N ARG A 22 0.51 3.09 -20.79
CA ARG A 22 1.95 3.20 -20.52
C ARG A 22 2.57 1.88 -20.12
N ALA A 23 1.91 1.10 -19.29
CA ALA A 23 2.37 -0.24 -18.91
C ALA A 23 2.43 -1.19 -20.13
N GLU A 24 1.49 -1.05 -21.07
CA GLU A 24 1.51 -1.75 -22.35
C GLU A 24 2.71 -1.35 -23.22
N LEU A 25 3.01 -0.08 -23.30
CA LEU A 25 4.19 0.43 -24.04
C LEU A 25 5.51 -0.07 -23.44
N LEU A 26 5.57 -0.34 -22.14
CA LEU A 26 6.72 -0.99 -21.50
C LEU A 26 6.80 -2.50 -21.79
N GLY A 27 5.78 -3.10 -22.43
CA GLY A 27 5.70 -4.54 -22.69
C GLY A 27 5.42 -5.39 -21.45
N GLU A 28 4.98 -4.75 -20.36
CA GLU A 28 4.80 -5.39 -19.05
C GLU A 28 3.37 -5.84 -18.76
N VAL A 29 2.47 -5.79 -19.77
CA VAL A 29 1.08 -6.21 -19.62
C VAL A 29 0.86 -7.56 -20.32
N ARG A 30 0.02 -8.40 -19.71
CA ARG A 30 -0.50 -9.65 -20.32
C ARG A 30 -2.02 -9.64 -20.26
N HIS A 31 -2.65 -10.10 -21.34
CA HIS A 31 -4.10 -10.23 -21.46
C HIS A 31 -4.50 -11.68 -21.31
N VAL A 32 -5.52 -11.94 -20.47
CA VAL A 32 -6.12 -13.26 -20.26
C VAL A 32 -7.60 -13.17 -20.60
N LYS A 33 -8.09 -14.09 -21.44
CA LYS A 33 -9.50 -14.17 -21.85
C LYS A 33 -10.19 -15.41 -21.32
N GLY A 34 -11.47 -15.27 -20.98
CA GLY A 34 -12.33 -16.38 -20.59
C GLY A 34 -12.11 -16.92 -19.18
N ALA A 35 -11.30 -16.24 -18.36
CA ALA A 35 -11.08 -16.64 -16.97
C ALA A 35 -12.38 -16.53 -16.14
N SER A 36 -12.58 -17.47 -15.21
CA SER A 36 -13.66 -17.40 -14.24
C SER A 36 -13.30 -16.52 -13.05
N TRP A 37 -14.28 -15.79 -12.51
CA TRP A 37 -14.11 -15.04 -11.28
C TRP A 37 -14.13 -15.94 -10.03
N GLN A 38 -14.68 -17.15 -10.15
CA GLN A 38 -14.78 -18.12 -9.06
C GLN A 38 -13.43 -18.74 -8.68
N GLU A 39 -12.54 -18.95 -9.65
CA GLU A 39 -11.31 -19.72 -9.45
C GLU A 39 -10.11 -19.15 -10.23
N ASP A 40 -10.22 -18.98 -11.56
CA ASP A 40 -9.06 -18.74 -12.42
C ASP A 40 -8.33 -17.44 -12.10
N ILE A 41 -9.05 -16.37 -11.75
CA ILE A 41 -8.43 -15.08 -11.37
C ILE A 41 -7.64 -15.22 -10.08
N GLY A 42 -8.16 -15.95 -9.08
CA GLY A 42 -7.45 -16.27 -7.84
C GLY A 42 -6.18 -17.09 -8.08
N LEU A 43 -6.25 -18.13 -8.92
CA LEU A 43 -5.09 -18.95 -9.29
C LEU A 43 -4.01 -18.14 -10.03
N ALA A 44 -4.43 -17.26 -10.93
CA ALA A 44 -3.50 -16.36 -11.61
C ALA A 44 -2.81 -15.39 -10.63
N ALA A 45 -3.56 -14.88 -9.64
CA ALA A 45 -3.01 -14.02 -8.59
C ALA A 45 -1.91 -14.75 -7.77
N GLU A 46 -2.16 -16.02 -7.38
CA GLU A 46 -1.18 -16.87 -6.69
C GLU A 46 0.14 -17.01 -7.47
N THR A 47 0.07 -17.06 -8.78
CA THR A 47 1.25 -17.21 -9.63
C THR A 47 1.98 -15.88 -9.85
N VAL A 48 1.22 -14.84 -10.24
CA VAL A 48 1.79 -13.57 -10.75
C VAL A 48 2.27 -12.67 -9.62
N LEU A 49 1.49 -12.57 -8.52
CA LEU A 49 1.81 -11.67 -7.42
C LEU A 49 3.01 -12.14 -6.58
N ARG A 50 3.34 -13.42 -6.60
CA ARG A 50 4.53 -13.96 -5.92
C ARG A 50 5.84 -13.69 -6.66
N ALA A 51 5.77 -13.44 -7.97
CA ALA A 51 6.95 -13.08 -8.75
C ALA A 51 7.35 -11.62 -8.47
N GLU A 52 8.64 -11.37 -8.20
CA GLU A 52 9.13 -10.01 -7.88
C GLU A 52 8.82 -9.02 -9.00
N ASP A 53 9.06 -9.42 -10.25
CA ASP A 53 8.82 -8.62 -11.46
C ASP A 53 7.70 -9.22 -12.32
N GLY A 54 6.66 -9.81 -11.68
CA GLY A 54 5.52 -10.37 -12.38
C GLY A 54 4.81 -9.34 -13.26
N PRO A 55 4.27 -9.73 -14.44
CA PRO A 55 3.59 -8.80 -15.34
C PRO A 55 2.32 -8.23 -14.71
N CYS A 56 1.88 -7.06 -15.17
CA CYS A 56 0.52 -6.59 -14.99
C CYS A 56 -0.43 -7.47 -15.81
N VAL A 57 -1.56 -7.85 -15.25
CA VAL A 57 -2.52 -8.74 -15.94
C VAL A 57 -3.87 -8.06 -16.07
N VAL A 58 -4.38 -8.04 -17.30
CA VAL A 58 -5.75 -7.63 -17.63
C VAL A 58 -6.56 -8.86 -18.00
N PHE A 59 -7.63 -9.10 -17.26
CA PHE A 59 -8.61 -10.13 -17.58
C PHE A 59 -9.72 -9.52 -18.42
N ASP A 60 -9.90 -10.06 -19.63
CA ASP A 60 -10.97 -9.74 -20.56
C ASP A 60 -11.93 -10.92 -20.69
N GLU A 61 -13.18 -10.68 -21.12
CA GLU A 61 -14.18 -11.73 -21.38
C GLU A 61 -14.35 -12.68 -20.19
N ILE A 62 -14.45 -12.11 -18.97
CA ILE A 62 -14.57 -12.87 -17.72
C ILE A 62 -15.91 -13.61 -17.69
N SER A 63 -15.87 -14.92 -17.43
CA SER A 63 -17.05 -15.80 -17.44
C SER A 63 -18.14 -15.30 -16.47
N GLY A 64 -19.37 -15.17 -16.99
CA GLY A 64 -20.52 -14.70 -16.21
C GLY A 64 -20.58 -13.18 -15.99
N CYS A 65 -19.66 -12.40 -16.56
CA CYS A 65 -19.70 -10.95 -16.55
C CYS A 65 -20.10 -10.37 -17.92
N PRO A 66 -20.65 -9.15 -17.99
CA PRO A 66 -20.92 -8.50 -19.27
C PRO A 66 -19.67 -8.33 -20.11
N LYS A 67 -19.82 -8.43 -21.44
CA LYS A 67 -18.72 -8.19 -22.37
C LYS A 67 -18.15 -6.77 -22.16
N GLY A 68 -16.83 -6.66 -22.16
CA GLY A 68 -16.10 -5.40 -21.94
C GLY A 68 -15.80 -5.10 -20.47
N PHE A 69 -16.42 -5.81 -19.53
CA PHE A 69 -16.08 -5.65 -18.11
C PHE A 69 -14.78 -6.39 -17.82
N ARG A 70 -13.79 -5.67 -17.29
CA ARG A 70 -12.42 -6.14 -17.15
C ARG A 70 -11.96 -6.07 -15.69
N LEU A 71 -10.90 -6.82 -15.39
CA LEU A 71 -10.19 -6.74 -14.13
C LEU A 71 -8.69 -6.58 -14.41
N LEU A 72 -8.03 -5.71 -13.66
CA LEU A 72 -6.60 -5.47 -13.73
C LEU A 72 -5.96 -5.77 -12.39
N MET A 73 -4.82 -6.47 -12.37
CA MET A 73 -4.03 -6.75 -11.18
C MET A 73 -2.53 -6.64 -11.43
N ASN A 74 -1.76 -6.59 -10.34
CA ASN A 74 -0.29 -6.49 -10.31
C ASN A 74 0.26 -5.22 -10.98
N MET A 75 -0.29 -4.08 -10.59
CA MET A 75 0.12 -2.76 -11.09
C MET A 75 1.51 -2.33 -10.63
N PHE A 76 1.98 -2.76 -9.45
CA PHE A 76 3.07 -2.13 -8.72
C PHE A 76 4.35 -2.97 -8.63
N ALA A 77 4.45 -4.04 -9.39
CA ALA A 77 5.68 -4.81 -9.50
C ALA A 77 6.68 -4.14 -10.46
N GLY A 78 7.97 -4.33 -10.22
CA GLY A 78 9.04 -3.87 -11.10
C GLY A 78 9.01 -2.36 -11.37
N THR A 79 9.24 -1.99 -12.63
CA THR A 79 9.34 -0.60 -13.10
C THR A 79 7.99 0.14 -13.07
N ARG A 80 6.86 -0.56 -13.08
CA ARG A 80 5.52 0.04 -13.01
C ARG A 80 5.30 0.86 -11.73
N ARG A 81 5.93 0.47 -10.63
CA ARG A 81 5.91 1.25 -9.39
C ARG A 81 6.58 2.61 -9.59
N ASN A 82 7.75 2.63 -10.22
CA ASN A 82 8.48 3.87 -10.52
C ASN A 82 7.65 4.76 -11.46
N MET A 83 7.08 4.18 -12.52
CA MET A 83 6.18 4.85 -13.47
C MET A 83 4.95 5.45 -12.75
N THR A 84 4.33 4.72 -11.81
CA THR A 84 3.16 5.20 -11.06
C THR A 84 3.50 6.44 -10.23
N LEU A 85 4.67 6.48 -9.63
CA LEU A 85 5.16 7.61 -8.83
C LEU A 85 5.80 8.71 -9.68
N GLY A 86 5.91 8.52 -10.99
CA GLY A 86 6.48 9.50 -11.93
C GLY A 86 8.00 9.59 -11.94
N PHE A 87 8.69 8.55 -11.49
CA PHE A 87 10.15 8.48 -11.44
C PHE A 87 10.74 7.59 -12.53
N PRO A 88 12.03 7.80 -12.91
CA PRO A 88 12.73 6.96 -13.86
C PRO A 88 12.85 5.48 -13.43
N ASP A 89 12.82 4.57 -14.39
CA ASP A 89 12.78 3.13 -14.17
C ASP A 89 14.06 2.56 -13.54
N HIS A 90 15.20 3.22 -13.75
CA HIS A 90 16.51 2.75 -13.28
C HIS A 90 16.78 3.00 -11.80
N LEU A 91 15.92 3.72 -11.09
CA LEU A 91 16.11 3.97 -9.65
C LEU A 91 15.93 2.66 -8.87
N THR A 92 16.91 2.38 -8.03
CA THR A 92 16.85 1.29 -7.06
C THR A 92 15.80 1.58 -5.98
N LYS A 93 15.45 0.57 -5.19
CA LYS A 93 14.42 0.68 -4.13
C LYS A 93 14.67 1.87 -3.20
N TRP A 94 15.90 2.01 -2.67
CA TRP A 94 16.21 3.11 -1.75
C TRP A 94 16.32 4.46 -2.44
N GLU A 95 16.85 4.51 -3.67
CA GLU A 95 16.92 5.74 -4.48
C GLU A 95 15.53 6.26 -4.80
N LEU A 96 14.60 5.38 -5.16
CA LEU A 96 13.20 5.75 -5.39
C LEU A 96 12.55 6.30 -4.11
N SER A 97 12.76 5.64 -2.97
CA SER A 97 12.22 6.09 -1.68
C SER A 97 12.78 7.47 -1.29
N ASP A 98 14.08 7.68 -1.47
CA ASP A 98 14.72 8.96 -1.14
C ASP A 98 14.33 10.07 -2.12
N ALA A 99 14.23 9.77 -3.43
CA ALA A 99 13.74 10.70 -4.44
C ALA A 99 12.28 11.12 -4.16
N PHE A 100 11.42 10.17 -3.77
CA PHE A 100 10.05 10.44 -3.35
C PHE A 100 10.01 11.37 -2.13
N ARG A 101 10.83 11.10 -1.12
CA ARG A 101 10.95 11.94 0.08
C ARG A 101 11.38 13.38 -0.26
N GLU A 102 12.44 13.51 -1.03
CA GLU A 102 12.97 14.83 -1.42
C GLU A 102 11.98 15.64 -2.26
N THR A 103 11.24 14.97 -3.16
CA THR A 103 10.32 15.65 -4.07
C THR A 103 8.99 16.01 -3.42
N PHE A 104 8.44 15.12 -2.59
CA PHE A 104 7.03 15.22 -2.16
C PHE A 104 6.82 15.37 -0.65
N LEU A 105 7.76 14.91 0.19
CA LEU A 105 7.54 14.92 1.65
C LEU A 105 8.30 16.02 2.38
N LYS A 106 9.33 16.56 1.78
CA LYS A 106 10.13 17.62 2.39
C LYS A 106 9.38 18.95 2.43
N GLU A 107 8.71 19.26 1.33
CA GLU A 107 7.83 20.43 1.19
C GLU A 107 6.51 19.98 0.55
N PRO A 108 5.60 19.37 1.34
CA PRO A 108 4.36 18.81 0.82
C PRO A 108 3.46 19.92 0.27
N ARG A 109 2.93 19.68 -0.92
CA ARG A 109 1.94 20.55 -1.54
C ARG A 109 0.56 19.92 -1.40
N ILE A 110 -0.41 20.74 -1.05
CA ILE A 110 -1.83 20.37 -1.02
C ILE A 110 -2.54 21.24 -2.04
N ILE A 111 -3.15 20.62 -3.05
CA ILE A 111 -3.95 21.32 -4.07
C ILE A 111 -5.38 20.80 -3.98
N PRO A 112 -6.34 21.63 -3.53
CA PRO A 112 -7.72 21.22 -3.39
C PRO A 112 -8.30 20.68 -4.71
N HIS A 113 -9.13 19.64 -4.62
CA HIS A 113 -9.85 19.08 -5.76
C HIS A 113 -10.84 20.10 -6.35
N GLU A 114 -11.17 19.90 -7.62
CA GLU A 114 -12.11 20.73 -8.36
C GLU A 114 -13.40 19.96 -8.64
N ILE A 115 -14.56 20.57 -8.35
CA ILE A 115 -15.85 20.01 -8.73
C ILE A 115 -16.15 20.42 -10.17
N VAL A 116 -16.33 19.41 -11.02
CA VAL A 116 -16.74 19.57 -12.43
C VAL A 116 -18.15 19.01 -12.66
N ASN A 117 -18.78 19.42 -13.76
CA ASN A 117 -20.16 19.02 -14.05
C ASN A 117 -20.27 17.68 -14.78
N ASP A 118 -19.18 17.21 -15.39
CA ASP A 118 -19.16 15.99 -16.22
C ASP A 118 -17.82 15.25 -16.09
N GLY A 119 -17.86 13.96 -16.42
CA GLY A 119 -16.69 13.10 -16.42
C GLY A 119 -17.01 11.68 -16.92
N PRO A 120 -15.98 10.94 -17.36
CA PRO A 120 -16.16 9.58 -17.88
C PRO A 120 -16.93 8.62 -16.96
N VAL A 121 -16.84 8.79 -15.65
CA VAL A 121 -17.58 7.97 -14.67
C VAL A 121 -19.11 8.07 -14.83
N LEU A 122 -19.61 9.16 -15.42
CA LEU A 122 -21.04 9.41 -15.64
C LEU A 122 -21.59 8.77 -16.93
N GLN A 123 -20.76 8.05 -17.72
CA GLN A 123 -21.22 7.41 -18.95
C GLN A 123 -22.36 6.43 -18.73
N ASN A 124 -22.39 5.74 -17.60
CA ASN A 124 -23.47 4.87 -17.17
C ASN A 124 -23.84 5.19 -15.72
N VAL A 125 -25.11 5.41 -15.46
CA VAL A 125 -25.66 5.68 -14.11
C VAL A 125 -26.84 4.75 -13.86
N LEU A 126 -26.66 3.79 -12.97
CA LEU A 126 -27.66 2.78 -12.62
C LEU A 126 -28.30 3.18 -11.28
N THR A 127 -29.63 3.22 -11.24
CA THR A 127 -30.40 3.58 -10.04
C THR A 127 -31.64 2.66 -9.90
N GLY A 128 -32.20 2.58 -8.72
CA GLY A 128 -33.42 1.81 -8.47
C GLY A 128 -33.26 0.33 -8.83
N ALA A 129 -34.12 -0.17 -9.72
CA ALA A 129 -34.16 -1.57 -10.13
C ALA A 129 -32.97 -1.99 -11.02
N ASP A 130 -32.24 -1.03 -11.60
CA ASP A 130 -31.09 -1.30 -12.48
C ASP A 130 -29.79 -1.55 -11.67
N ILE A 131 -29.82 -1.32 -10.36
CA ILE A 131 -28.67 -1.58 -9.49
C ILE A 131 -28.41 -3.08 -9.42
N ASP A 132 -27.24 -3.47 -9.89
CA ASP A 132 -26.75 -4.85 -9.77
C ASP A 132 -25.21 -4.88 -9.73
N VAL A 133 -24.65 -4.83 -8.53
CA VAL A 133 -23.20 -4.88 -8.30
C VAL A 133 -22.60 -6.24 -8.64
N THR A 134 -23.41 -7.30 -8.68
CA THR A 134 -22.95 -8.66 -9.01
C THR A 134 -22.53 -8.82 -10.46
N ARG A 135 -22.85 -7.86 -11.33
CA ARG A 135 -22.41 -7.84 -12.74
C ARG A 135 -20.92 -7.55 -12.90
N PHE A 136 -20.29 -6.91 -11.92
CA PHE A 136 -18.86 -6.60 -11.98
C PHE A 136 -18.01 -7.81 -11.62
N PRO A 137 -16.82 -7.97 -12.24
CA PRO A 137 -15.94 -9.11 -12.01
C PRO A 137 -15.31 -9.08 -10.62
N SER A 138 -16.05 -9.55 -9.63
CA SER A 138 -15.61 -9.59 -8.23
C SER A 138 -15.13 -11.01 -7.91
N PRO A 139 -13.80 -11.27 -7.82
CA PRO A 139 -13.28 -12.62 -7.62
C PRO A 139 -13.46 -13.16 -6.20
N ILE A 140 -13.42 -14.48 -6.08
CA ILE A 140 -12.93 -15.19 -4.91
C ILE A 140 -11.42 -15.25 -5.07
N TRP A 141 -10.66 -14.60 -4.18
CA TRP A 141 -9.23 -14.45 -4.34
C TRP A 141 -8.42 -15.63 -3.82
N HIS A 142 -8.86 -16.23 -2.69
CA HIS A 142 -8.18 -17.35 -2.04
C HIS A 142 -9.19 -18.45 -1.68
N GLU A 143 -8.72 -19.68 -1.59
CA GLU A 143 -9.52 -20.88 -1.37
C GLU A 143 -10.48 -20.79 -0.17
N LYS A 144 -10.09 -20.07 0.89
CA LYS A 144 -10.89 -19.95 2.13
C LYS A 144 -11.60 -18.61 2.29
N ASP A 145 -11.62 -17.77 1.26
CA ASP A 145 -12.36 -16.52 1.31
C ASP A 145 -13.87 -16.79 1.39
N GLY A 146 -14.57 -16.03 2.24
CA GLY A 146 -15.99 -16.23 2.54
C GLY A 146 -16.94 -15.77 1.44
N GLY A 147 -16.44 -15.32 0.28
CA GLY A 147 -17.26 -14.90 -0.85
C GLY A 147 -16.50 -14.04 -1.86
N ARG A 148 -17.28 -13.34 -2.69
CA ARG A 148 -16.78 -12.44 -3.75
C ARG A 148 -16.34 -11.11 -3.17
N TYR A 149 -15.17 -10.62 -3.56
CA TYR A 149 -14.65 -9.32 -3.13
C TYR A 149 -14.51 -8.36 -4.31
N ILE A 150 -15.37 -7.34 -4.35
CA ILE A 150 -15.28 -6.26 -5.34
C ILE A 150 -14.21 -5.24 -4.96
N GLY A 151 -13.92 -5.12 -3.69
CA GLY A 151 -12.96 -4.17 -3.14
C GLY A 151 -11.76 -4.86 -2.53
N THR A 152 -10.68 -4.94 -3.28
CA THR A 152 -9.31 -5.14 -2.82
C THR A 152 -8.46 -3.96 -3.30
N GLY A 153 -8.63 -3.51 -4.55
CA GLY A 153 -8.08 -2.29 -5.12
C GLY A 153 -9.07 -1.11 -5.05
N THR A 154 -9.60 -0.81 -3.86
CA THR A 154 -10.68 0.17 -3.66
C THR A 154 -10.33 1.20 -2.61
N TYR A 155 -10.98 2.34 -2.69
CA TYR A 155 -11.04 3.33 -1.63
C TYR A 155 -12.46 3.87 -1.45
N SER A 156 -12.80 4.23 -0.21
CA SER A 156 -14.11 4.76 0.15
C SER A 156 -14.01 6.22 0.58
N ILE A 157 -14.77 7.08 -0.06
CA ILE A 157 -14.84 8.51 0.28
C ILE A 157 -15.96 8.69 1.29
N THR A 158 -15.63 9.30 2.41
CA THR A 158 -16.54 9.65 3.51
C THR A 158 -16.33 11.09 3.93
N ARG A 159 -17.29 11.67 4.64
CA ARG A 159 -17.22 13.04 5.16
C ARG A 159 -17.40 13.04 6.67
N ASP A 160 -16.57 13.80 7.37
CA ASP A 160 -16.76 14.06 8.79
C ASP A 160 -18.03 14.92 9.01
N PRO A 161 -19.00 14.47 9.82
CA PRO A 161 -20.25 15.22 10.02
C PRO A 161 -20.10 16.45 10.93
N GLU A 162 -18.96 16.61 11.61
CA GLU A 162 -18.69 17.71 12.55
C GLU A 162 -17.74 18.73 11.94
N GLU A 163 -16.64 18.25 11.37
CA GLU A 163 -15.57 19.09 10.83
C GLU A 163 -15.65 19.27 9.31
N ASN A 164 -16.57 18.55 8.64
CA ASN A 164 -16.87 18.64 7.22
C ASN A 164 -15.68 18.33 6.27
N TRP A 165 -14.62 17.70 6.75
CA TRP A 165 -13.53 17.26 5.89
C TRP A 165 -13.80 15.90 5.25
N LEU A 166 -13.12 15.62 4.13
CA LEU A 166 -13.26 14.39 3.37
C LEU A 166 -12.08 13.45 3.67
N ASN A 167 -12.36 12.15 3.63
CA ASN A 167 -11.35 11.10 3.70
C ASN A 167 -11.57 10.09 2.57
N ALA A 168 -10.50 9.56 1.99
CA ALA A 168 -10.52 8.47 1.03
C ALA A 168 -9.65 7.31 1.54
N GLY A 169 -10.26 6.35 2.25
CA GLY A 169 -9.56 5.23 2.86
C GLY A 169 -9.75 3.91 2.11
N ALA A 170 -8.70 3.09 2.02
CA ALA A 170 -8.76 1.76 1.42
C ALA A 170 -9.38 0.76 2.41
N TYR A 171 -10.61 0.36 2.16
CA TYR A 171 -11.36 -0.61 2.96
C TYR A 171 -11.85 -1.75 2.08
N ARG A 172 -11.59 -3.00 2.46
CA ARG A 172 -12.03 -4.16 1.67
C ARG A 172 -13.55 -4.26 1.62
N ALA A 173 -14.09 -4.79 0.49
CA ALA A 173 -15.51 -4.88 0.27
C ALA A 173 -15.94 -6.24 -0.30
N GLN A 174 -16.82 -6.94 0.44
CA GLN A 174 -17.44 -8.20 0.05
C GLN A 174 -18.81 -7.94 -0.57
N VAL A 175 -19.10 -8.59 -1.70
CA VAL A 175 -20.42 -8.53 -2.33
C VAL A 175 -21.38 -9.49 -1.62
N PHE A 176 -22.52 -9.02 -1.15
CA PHE A 176 -23.55 -9.86 -0.54
C PHE A 176 -24.72 -10.13 -1.51
N ASP A 177 -25.24 -9.09 -2.15
CA ASP A 177 -26.31 -9.20 -3.13
C ASP A 177 -26.21 -8.06 -4.18
N LYS A 178 -27.27 -7.85 -4.96
CA LYS A 178 -27.29 -6.87 -6.07
C LYS A 178 -27.03 -5.44 -5.64
N ASN A 179 -27.44 -5.06 -4.44
CA ASN A 179 -27.37 -3.69 -3.96
C ASN A 179 -26.67 -3.52 -2.62
N THR A 180 -26.04 -4.57 -2.08
CA THR A 180 -25.32 -4.49 -0.81
C THR A 180 -23.89 -5.04 -0.89
N VAL A 181 -22.97 -4.26 -0.32
CA VAL A 181 -21.59 -4.69 -0.10
C VAL A 181 -21.19 -4.45 1.36
N GLY A 182 -20.50 -5.40 1.94
CA GLY A 182 -19.89 -5.24 3.26
C GLY A 182 -18.63 -4.40 3.16
N ILE A 183 -18.44 -3.45 4.07
CA ILE A 183 -17.22 -2.65 4.18
C ILE A 183 -16.59 -2.90 5.53
N LEU A 184 -15.34 -3.34 5.54
CA LEU A 184 -14.59 -3.53 6.77
C LEU A 184 -13.74 -2.28 7.06
N MET A 185 -14.23 -1.42 7.96
CA MET A 185 -13.49 -0.29 8.50
C MET A 185 -12.97 -0.62 9.89
N ALA A 186 -11.66 -0.82 10.02
CA ALA A 186 -11.04 -1.11 11.31
C ALA A 186 -11.05 0.12 12.22
N ALA A 187 -11.22 -0.09 13.53
CA ALA A 187 -11.19 0.97 14.54
C ALA A 187 -9.88 1.78 14.48
N GLY A 188 -9.99 3.09 14.65
CA GLY A 188 -8.87 4.04 14.58
C GLY A 188 -8.58 4.58 13.18
N HIS A 189 -9.13 4.01 12.11
CA HIS A 189 -9.05 4.59 10.77
C HIS A 189 -10.06 5.72 10.60
N HIS A 190 -9.75 6.71 9.75
CA HIS A 190 -10.57 7.91 9.57
C HIS A 190 -12.02 7.59 9.18
N GLY A 191 -12.24 6.65 8.25
CA GLY A 191 -13.60 6.23 7.88
C GLY A 191 -14.40 5.60 9.02
N ALA A 192 -13.73 4.86 9.94
CA ALA A 192 -14.37 4.34 11.14
C ALA A 192 -14.73 5.46 12.13
N ILE A 193 -13.87 6.47 12.28
CA ILE A 193 -14.12 7.66 13.10
C ILE A 193 -15.35 8.41 12.58
N HIS A 194 -15.42 8.64 11.25
CA HIS A 194 -16.60 9.26 10.63
C HIS A 194 -17.87 8.43 10.89
N CYS A 195 -17.78 7.10 10.68
CA CYS A 195 -18.88 6.17 10.92
C CYS A 195 -19.40 6.26 12.36
N ASP A 196 -18.53 6.24 13.34
CA ASP A 196 -18.88 6.34 14.76
C ASP A 196 -19.57 7.67 15.10
N LYS A 197 -19.13 8.78 14.50
CA LYS A 197 -19.76 10.10 14.67
C LYS A 197 -21.21 10.13 14.14
N TYR A 198 -21.44 9.58 12.92
CA TYR A 198 -22.79 9.44 12.36
C TYR A 198 -23.69 8.54 13.23
N PHE A 199 -23.16 7.39 13.64
CA PHE A 199 -23.93 6.39 14.41
C PHE A 199 -24.31 6.90 15.80
N LYS A 200 -23.44 7.70 16.46
CA LYS A 200 -23.78 8.37 17.73
C LYS A 200 -24.97 9.35 17.58
N ARG A 201 -25.21 9.88 16.38
CA ARG A 201 -26.35 10.74 16.06
C ARG A 201 -27.59 9.96 15.61
N GLY A 202 -27.46 8.63 15.43
CA GLY A 202 -28.51 7.80 14.81
C GLY A 202 -28.70 8.07 13.31
N GLU A 203 -27.70 8.65 12.66
CA GLU A 203 -27.76 9.06 11.25
C GLU A 203 -27.02 8.05 10.35
N PRO A 204 -27.50 7.85 9.09
CA PRO A 204 -26.77 7.08 8.09
C PRO A 204 -25.54 7.85 7.60
N MET A 205 -24.38 7.15 7.51
CA MET A 205 -23.17 7.74 6.94
C MET A 205 -23.20 7.64 5.41
N PRO A 206 -23.05 8.76 4.67
CA PRO A 206 -22.90 8.74 3.22
C PRO A 206 -21.53 8.19 2.83
N VAL A 207 -21.50 7.35 1.79
CA VAL A 207 -20.28 6.72 1.28
C VAL A 207 -20.28 6.71 -0.25
N VAL A 208 -19.15 7.03 -0.84
CA VAL A 208 -18.80 6.69 -2.23
C VAL A 208 -17.65 5.71 -2.20
N MET A 209 -17.82 4.51 -2.73
CA MET A 209 -16.76 3.53 -2.89
C MET A 209 -16.34 3.47 -4.36
N VAL A 210 -15.07 3.71 -4.62
CA VAL A 210 -14.46 3.58 -5.95
C VAL A 210 -13.76 2.24 -6.05
N VAL A 211 -14.15 1.40 -7.01
CA VAL A 211 -13.63 0.04 -7.20
C VAL A 211 -12.88 -0.13 -8.54
N GLY A 212 -12.41 0.92 -9.06
CA GLY A 212 -11.60 1.03 -10.27
C GLY A 212 -11.26 2.49 -10.44
N GLY A 213 -10.07 2.88 -10.09
CA GLY A 213 -9.68 4.27 -10.07
C GLY A 213 -8.20 4.47 -10.35
N ASP A 214 -7.78 5.68 -10.22
CA ASP A 214 -6.40 6.10 -10.38
C ASP A 214 -5.47 5.33 -9.44
N PRO A 215 -4.37 4.71 -9.95
CA PRO A 215 -3.42 3.98 -9.11
C PRO A 215 -2.76 4.84 -8.03
N LEU A 216 -2.50 6.12 -8.31
CA LEU A 216 -1.91 7.03 -7.32
C LEU A 216 -2.88 7.38 -6.20
N ALA A 217 -4.17 7.59 -6.53
CA ALA A 217 -5.22 7.79 -5.53
C ALA A 217 -5.40 6.54 -4.65
N PHE A 218 -5.33 5.34 -5.24
CA PHE A 218 -5.34 4.09 -4.48
C PHE A 218 -4.13 3.98 -3.53
N PHE A 219 -2.94 4.39 -3.96
CA PHE A 219 -1.77 4.45 -3.08
C PHE A 219 -2.05 5.27 -1.82
N TYR A 220 -2.53 6.50 -2.02
CA TYR A 220 -2.78 7.42 -0.90
C TYR A 220 -3.93 6.98 -0.01
N GLY A 221 -4.98 6.36 -0.56
CA GLY A 221 -6.04 5.73 0.23
C GLY A 221 -5.57 4.58 1.12
N GLY A 222 -4.42 3.97 0.81
CA GLY A 222 -3.80 2.89 1.58
C GLY A 222 -2.68 3.34 2.54
N LEU A 223 -2.45 4.65 2.68
CA LEU A 223 -1.42 5.24 3.55
C LEU A 223 -2.03 6.06 4.69
N GLU A 224 -1.21 6.36 5.67
CA GLU A 224 -1.56 7.22 6.79
C GLU A 224 -1.36 8.70 6.42
N VAL A 225 -2.39 9.32 5.83
CA VAL A 225 -2.45 10.78 5.59
C VAL A 225 -2.82 11.48 6.90
N PRO A 226 -2.30 12.68 7.20
CA PRO A 226 -2.64 13.40 8.43
C PRO A 226 -4.15 13.64 8.57
N TYR A 227 -4.66 13.56 9.82
CA TYR A 227 -6.04 13.85 10.15
C TYR A 227 -6.48 15.22 9.61
N GLY A 228 -7.67 15.29 9.03
CA GLY A 228 -8.21 16.52 8.44
C GLY A 228 -7.72 16.82 7.02
N THR A 229 -6.89 15.96 6.43
CA THR A 229 -6.38 16.12 5.06
C THR A 229 -7.06 15.12 4.13
N PHE A 230 -7.55 15.59 2.99
CA PHE A 230 -8.15 14.73 1.97
C PHE A 230 -7.08 14.17 1.03
N GLU A 231 -7.04 12.87 0.84
CA GLU A 231 -6.04 12.16 0.05
C GLU A 231 -5.95 12.67 -1.40
N PHE A 232 -7.06 13.05 -2.00
CA PHE A 232 -7.08 13.59 -3.36
C PHE A 232 -6.47 14.99 -3.47
N ASP A 233 -6.51 15.79 -2.42
CA ASP A 233 -5.85 17.10 -2.41
C ASP A 233 -4.31 16.92 -2.31
N VAL A 234 -3.85 15.83 -1.67
CA VAL A 234 -2.44 15.42 -1.67
C VAL A 234 -2.05 14.93 -3.07
N VAL A 235 -2.86 14.08 -3.72
CA VAL A 235 -2.63 13.61 -5.10
C VAL A 235 -2.57 14.79 -6.08
N GLY A 236 -3.45 15.78 -5.91
CA GLY A 236 -3.39 17.04 -6.67
C GLY A 236 -2.05 17.77 -6.50
N GLY A 237 -1.53 17.79 -5.26
CA GLY A 237 -0.21 18.34 -4.95
C GLY A 237 0.93 17.63 -5.67
N LEU A 238 0.88 16.30 -5.75
CA LEU A 238 1.86 15.48 -6.50
C LEU A 238 1.81 15.72 -7.99
N ARG A 239 0.61 15.88 -8.57
CA ARG A 239 0.40 16.18 -9.99
C ARG A 239 0.64 17.65 -10.34
N GLY A 240 0.65 18.53 -9.34
CA GLY A 240 0.75 19.98 -9.54
C GLY A 240 -0.52 20.62 -10.10
N ARG A 241 -1.69 19.95 -10.00
CA ARG A 241 -3.00 20.42 -10.45
C ARG A 241 -4.14 19.79 -9.67
N PRO A 242 -5.35 20.43 -9.62
CA PRO A 242 -6.51 19.85 -8.95
C PRO A 242 -6.93 18.50 -9.55
N GLU A 243 -7.33 17.57 -8.68
CA GLU A 243 -8.07 16.37 -9.10
C GLU A 243 -9.53 16.74 -9.40
N LYS A 244 -10.03 16.31 -10.56
CA LYS A 244 -11.41 16.59 -10.98
C LYS A 244 -12.38 15.60 -10.37
N MET A 245 -13.45 16.14 -9.76
CA MET A 245 -14.50 15.37 -9.11
C MET A 245 -15.88 15.78 -9.64
N VAL A 246 -16.78 14.82 -9.82
CA VAL A 246 -18.21 15.08 -10.04
C VAL A 246 -18.97 14.89 -8.73
N ARG A 247 -20.13 15.52 -8.57
CA ARG A 247 -20.98 15.31 -7.38
C ARG A 247 -21.81 14.04 -7.55
N GLY A 248 -21.79 13.17 -6.55
CA GLY A 248 -22.73 12.07 -6.43
C GLY A 248 -24.17 12.58 -6.37
N ARG A 249 -25.08 11.93 -7.08
CA ARG A 249 -26.49 12.35 -7.20
C ARG A 249 -27.32 12.03 -5.97
N VAL A 250 -26.86 11.14 -5.12
CA VAL A 250 -27.57 10.63 -3.94
C VAL A 250 -27.05 11.26 -2.66
N THR A 251 -25.74 11.22 -2.44
CA THR A 251 -25.11 11.67 -1.20
C THR A 251 -24.52 13.08 -1.29
N GLY A 252 -24.26 13.56 -2.51
CA GLY A 252 -23.54 14.80 -2.76
C GLY A 252 -22.03 14.71 -2.47
N LEU A 253 -21.50 13.53 -2.13
CA LEU A 253 -20.07 13.31 -1.99
C LEU A 253 -19.36 13.44 -3.34
N PRO A 254 -18.08 13.86 -3.37
CA PRO A 254 -17.32 13.89 -4.60
C PRO A 254 -16.99 12.48 -5.07
N ILE A 255 -17.07 12.27 -6.39
CA ILE A 255 -16.67 11.06 -7.11
C ILE A 255 -15.57 11.46 -8.08
N PRO A 256 -14.40 10.80 -8.12
CA PRO A 256 -13.38 11.10 -9.12
C PRO A 256 -13.97 11.01 -10.53
N ALA A 257 -13.82 12.09 -11.31
CA ALA A 257 -14.45 12.21 -12.63
C ALA A 257 -13.98 11.10 -13.60
N ASN A 258 -12.74 10.61 -13.40
CA ASN A 258 -12.10 9.57 -14.20
C ASN A 258 -12.19 8.17 -13.58
N ALA A 259 -12.97 7.97 -12.49
CA ALA A 259 -13.16 6.64 -11.91
C ALA A 259 -13.76 5.67 -12.94
N GLU A 260 -13.35 4.41 -12.89
CA GLU A 260 -13.91 3.35 -13.74
C GLU A 260 -15.28 2.90 -13.24
N ILE A 261 -15.40 2.71 -11.90
CA ILE A 261 -16.61 2.27 -11.22
C ILE A 261 -16.70 2.99 -9.88
N ALA A 262 -17.86 3.54 -9.54
CA ALA A 262 -18.17 4.08 -8.22
C ALA A 262 -19.53 3.62 -7.73
N LEU A 263 -19.59 3.20 -6.46
CA LEU A 263 -20.81 2.77 -5.75
C LEU A 263 -21.17 3.86 -4.76
N GLU A 264 -22.34 4.44 -4.86
CA GLU A 264 -22.81 5.52 -3.98
C GLU A 264 -24.00 5.06 -3.14
N GLY A 265 -23.98 5.34 -1.85
CA GLY A 265 -25.07 4.98 -0.96
C GLY A 265 -24.81 5.34 0.49
N TYR A 266 -25.42 4.59 1.39
CA TYR A 266 -25.36 4.85 2.83
C TYR A 266 -25.02 3.60 3.62
N VAL A 267 -24.28 3.79 4.72
CA VAL A 267 -24.07 2.82 5.78
C VAL A 267 -24.93 3.22 6.97
N THR A 268 -25.76 2.29 7.48
CA THR A 268 -26.68 2.56 8.59
C THR A 268 -26.25 1.86 9.89
N PRO A 269 -26.60 2.40 11.08
CA PRO A 269 -26.18 1.82 12.36
C PRO A 269 -26.75 0.42 12.61
N ASP A 270 -27.92 0.14 12.12
CA ASP A 270 -28.74 -1.06 12.38
C ASP A 270 -28.47 -2.21 11.39
N LYS A 271 -27.83 -1.94 10.25
CA LYS A 271 -27.57 -2.96 9.23
C LYS A 271 -26.15 -3.52 9.39
N ARG A 272 -26.06 -4.78 9.77
CA ARG A 272 -24.82 -5.55 9.86
C ARG A 272 -24.95 -6.86 9.11
N MET A 273 -23.86 -7.34 8.53
CA MET A 273 -23.77 -8.66 7.92
C MET A 273 -22.42 -9.27 8.27
N VAL A 274 -22.33 -10.60 8.24
CA VAL A 274 -21.09 -11.32 8.51
C VAL A 274 -20.24 -11.30 7.25
N GLU A 275 -19.05 -10.74 7.35
CA GLU A 275 -18.02 -10.63 6.30
C GLU A 275 -16.86 -11.59 6.59
N GLY A 276 -16.29 -12.18 5.55
CA GLY A 276 -15.15 -13.04 5.66
C GLY A 276 -15.49 -14.52 5.82
N PRO A 277 -14.49 -15.36 6.13
CA PRO A 277 -13.09 -14.97 6.32
C PRO A 277 -12.45 -14.41 5.06
N PHE A 278 -11.37 -13.64 5.21
CA PHE A 278 -10.60 -13.09 4.10
C PHE A 278 -9.10 -13.12 4.43
N GLY A 279 -8.26 -13.48 3.45
CA GLY A 279 -6.81 -13.46 3.59
C GLY A 279 -6.28 -12.06 3.86
N GLU A 280 -5.56 -11.86 4.97
CA GLU A 280 -5.05 -10.55 5.38
C GLU A 280 -3.65 -10.28 4.82
N TRP A 281 -3.24 -9.02 4.81
CA TRP A 281 -1.88 -8.59 4.41
C TRP A 281 -0.74 -9.25 5.22
N SER A 282 -1.05 -9.82 6.38
CA SER A 282 -0.11 -10.63 7.17
C SER A 282 0.08 -12.05 6.62
N GLY A 283 -0.63 -12.45 5.58
CA GLY A 283 -0.62 -13.77 5.00
C GLY A 283 -1.45 -14.81 5.75
N HIS A 284 -2.35 -14.37 6.63
CA HIS A 284 -3.16 -15.25 7.46
C HIS A 284 -4.63 -14.82 7.45
N TYR A 285 -5.54 -15.76 7.76
CA TYR A 285 -6.95 -15.49 8.03
C TYR A 285 -7.18 -15.05 9.48
N ALA A 286 -6.37 -14.09 9.96
CA ALA A 286 -6.29 -13.74 11.37
C ALA A 286 -7.59 -13.15 11.94
N GLY A 287 -8.38 -12.47 11.12
CA GLY A 287 -9.64 -11.83 11.54
C GLY A 287 -10.84 -12.78 11.65
N GLY A 288 -10.80 -13.93 10.97
CA GLY A 288 -11.96 -14.80 10.81
C GLY A 288 -13.14 -14.11 10.12
N ALA A 289 -14.33 -14.72 10.21
CA ALA A 289 -15.58 -14.07 9.82
C ALA A 289 -16.07 -13.16 10.97
N LYS A 290 -16.58 -11.97 10.64
CA LYS A 290 -16.99 -10.95 11.62
C LYS A 290 -18.06 -10.02 11.10
N ASP A 291 -18.80 -9.39 11.99
CA ASP A 291 -19.74 -8.35 11.63
C ASP A 291 -19.06 -7.15 10.97
N CYS A 292 -19.58 -6.71 9.86
CA CYS A 292 -19.13 -5.51 9.16
C CYS A 292 -20.27 -4.51 8.95
N THR A 293 -19.90 -3.28 8.64
CA THR A 293 -20.85 -2.28 8.13
C THR A 293 -21.28 -2.65 6.71
N VAL A 294 -22.49 -2.29 6.32
CA VAL A 294 -23.06 -2.61 5.01
C VAL A 294 -23.38 -1.34 4.25
N LEU A 295 -22.78 -1.17 3.08
CA LEU A 295 -23.17 -0.13 2.13
C LEU A 295 -24.43 -0.58 1.40
N ASP A 296 -25.51 0.15 1.61
CA ASP A 296 -26.74 0.05 0.84
C ASP A 296 -26.60 0.96 -0.39
N ILE A 297 -26.37 0.35 -1.55
CA ILE A 297 -26.07 1.04 -2.82
C ILE A 297 -27.34 1.69 -3.35
N LYS A 298 -27.30 2.98 -3.64
CA LYS A 298 -28.40 3.77 -4.21
C LYS A 298 -28.13 4.24 -5.62
N ALA A 299 -26.87 4.26 -6.04
CA ALA A 299 -26.47 4.49 -7.42
C ALA A 299 -25.13 3.78 -7.72
N ILE A 300 -25.00 3.31 -8.95
CA ILE A 300 -23.72 2.81 -9.51
C ILE A 300 -23.38 3.69 -10.71
N TYR A 301 -22.17 4.18 -10.73
CA TYR A 301 -21.60 4.95 -11.84
C TYR A 301 -20.49 4.13 -12.47
N HIS A 302 -20.44 4.05 -13.79
CA HIS A 302 -19.31 3.38 -14.42
C HIS A 302 -19.05 3.86 -15.85
N ARG A 303 -17.79 3.78 -16.27
CA ARG A 303 -17.39 4.00 -17.65
C ARG A 303 -17.90 2.86 -18.55
N ASN A 304 -17.95 3.10 -19.86
CA ASN A 304 -18.06 2.01 -20.83
C ASN A 304 -16.83 1.09 -20.70
N ASP A 305 -17.05 -0.22 -20.77
CA ASP A 305 -16.00 -1.24 -20.63
C ASP A 305 -15.11 -1.02 -19.38
N PRO A 306 -15.71 -1.02 -18.18
CA PRO A 306 -15.05 -0.61 -16.96
C PRO A 306 -13.96 -1.60 -16.53
N ILE A 307 -12.94 -1.08 -15.83
CA ILE A 307 -11.83 -1.85 -15.28
C ILE A 307 -11.92 -1.85 -13.76
N LEU A 308 -12.11 -3.01 -13.16
CA LEU A 308 -11.99 -3.20 -11.72
C LEU A 308 -10.53 -3.42 -11.33
N LEU A 309 -10.07 -2.83 -10.22
CA LEU A 309 -8.75 -3.10 -9.68
C LEU A 309 -8.77 -4.28 -8.71
N GLY A 310 -7.91 -5.26 -8.96
CA GLY A 310 -7.66 -6.38 -8.08
C GLY A 310 -6.31 -6.25 -7.38
N VAL A 311 -6.33 -6.07 -6.06
CA VAL A 311 -5.14 -5.96 -5.21
C VAL A 311 -5.31 -6.88 -3.99
N PRO A 312 -5.39 -8.21 -4.19
CA PRO A 312 -5.56 -9.14 -3.08
C PRO A 312 -4.29 -9.18 -2.23
N PRO A 313 -4.41 -9.27 -0.90
CA PRO A 313 -3.29 -9.58 -0.03
C PRO A 313 -2.77 -11.00 -0.32
N MET A 314 -1.46 -11.19 -0.28
CA MET A 314 -0.83 -12.49 -0.54
C MET A 314 -0.07 -12.99 0.69
N GLY A 315 -0.22 -14.27 1.01
CA GLY A 315 0.51 -14.89 2.11
C GLY A 315 1.96 -15.21 1.76
N ALA A 316 2.82 -15.21 2.77
CA ALA A 316 4.20 -15.72 2.73
C ALA A 316 5.10 -15.09 1.64
N GLY A 317 4.95 -13.79 1.38
CA GLY A 317 5.79 -13.09 0.40
C GLY A 317 5.37 -11.64 0.22
N PRO A 318 6.09 -10.90 -0.63
CA PRO A 318 5.68 -9.55 -0.99
C PRO A 318 4.39 -9.60 -1.82
N ASP A 319 3.41 -8.80 -1.42
CA ASP A 319 2.21 -8.55 -2.19
C ASP A 319 2.26 -7.19 -2.89
N GLU A 320 1.27 -6.93 -3.72
CA GLU A 320 1.18 -5.69 -4.47
C GLU A 320 1.09 -4.46 -3.55
N MET A 321 0.33 -4.56 -2.44
CA MET A 321 0.23 -3.49 -1.46
C MET A 321 1.55 -3.22 -0.74
N ALA A 322 2.28 -4.27 -0.37
CA ALA A 322 3.57 -4.15 0.28
C ALA A 322 4.61 -3.45 -0.62
N ARG A 323 4.55 -3.69 -1.94
CA ARG A 323 5.51 -3.11 -2.90
C ARG A 323 5.47 -1.58 -2.95
N TYR A 324 4.30 -0.95 -2.98
CA TYR A 324 4.22 0.50 -2.95
C TYR A 324 4.39 1.08 -1.54
N ARG A 325 3.82 0.40 -0.53
CA ARG A 325 3.96 0.81 0.87
C ARG A 325 5.41 0.84 1.31
N ALA A 326 6.24 -0.12 0.89
CA ALA A 326 7.65 -0.15 1.22
C ALA A 326 8.35 1.17 0.83
N VAL A 327 8.15 1.67 -0.38
CA VAL A 327 8.73 2.93 -0.85
C VAL A 327 8.23 4.12 -0.05
N MET A 328 6.91 4.30 -0.01
CA MET A 328 6.30 5.51 0.54
C MET A 328 6.44 5.57 2.05
N ARG A 329 6.28 4.43 2.74
CA ARG A 329 6.44 4.33 4.19
C ARG A 329 7.88 4.55 4.61
N SER A 330 8.85 3.97 3.90
CA SER A 330 10.28 4.20 4.16
C SER A 330 10.65 5.66 4.02
N ALA A 331 10.16 6.31 2.97
CA ALA A 331 10.34 7.75 2.76
C ALA A 331 9.75 8.58 3.91
N THR A 332 8.53 8.24 4.35
CA THR A 332 7.83 8.96 5.43
C THR A 332 8.52 8.75 6.78
N ILE A 333 8.95 7.51 7.11
CA ILE A 333 9.71 7.24 8.34
C ILE A 333 11.02 8.03 8.34
N LYS A 334 11.77 8.01 7.23
CA LYS A 334 13.01 8.80 7.11
C LYS A 334 12.76 10.30 7.32
N GLN A 335 11.65 10.83 6.75
CA GLN A 335 11.27 12.24 6.96
C GLN A 335 10.89 12.52 8.41
N ASN A 336 10.12 11.63 9.05
CA ASN A 336 9.74 11.76 10.47
C ASN A 336 10.97 11.72 11.38
N MET A 337 11.93 10.83 11.14
CA MET A 337 13.20 10.78 11.88
C MET A 337 14.00 12.06 11.71
N THR A 338 14.04 12.62 10.49
CA THR A 338 14.71 13.88 10.19
C THR A 338 14.06 15.03 10.96
N ASN A 339 12.73 15.11 10.95
CA ASN A 339 11.96 16.12 11.65
C ASN A 339 12.12 16.00 13.19
N ALA A 340 12.30 14.78 13.70
CA ALA A 340 12.60 14.52 15.13
C ALA A 340 14.06 14.82 15.49
N GLY A 341 14.89 15.31 14.57
CA GLY A 341 16.27 15.71 14.82
C GLY A 341 17.28 14.56 14.87
N VAL A 342 16.99 13.37 14.34
CA VAL A 342 17.95 12.25 14.22
C VAL A 342 18.90 12.54 13.05
N PRO A 343 20.19 12.82 13.29
CA PRO A 343 21.12 13.12 12.21
C PRO A 343 21.62 11.85 11.54
N GLY A 344 22.11 11.93 10.31
CA GLY A 344 22.87 10.86 9.66
C GLY A 344 22.07 9.61 9.30
N VAL A 345 20.74 9.67 9.23
CA VAL A 345 19.91 8.58 8.66
C VAL A 345 20.14 8.55 7.15
N THR A 346 20.79 7.48 6.67
CA THR A 346 21.15 7.33 5.25
C THR A 346 20.08 6.58 4.47
N GLN A 347 19.60 5.45 4.99
CA GLN A 347 18.56 4.65 4.36
C GLN A 347 17.52 4.20 5.39
N VAL A 348 16.30 4.02 4.93
CA VAL A 348 15.20 3.36 5.65
C VAL A 348 14.50 2.43 4.67
N TRP A 349 14.19 1.21 5.09
CA TRP A 349 13.41 0.28 4.29
C TRP A 349 12.42 -0.53 5.12
N CYS A 350 11.16 -0.47 4.72
CA CYS A 350 10.08 -1.29 5.27
C CYS A 350 9.96 -2.54 4.40
N HIS A 351 10.39 -3.69 4.90
CA HIS A 351 10.47 -4.91 4.10
C HIS A 351 9.09 -5.44 3.72
N GLU A 352 8.94 -5.77 2.45
CA GLU A 352 7.71 -6.25 1.82
C GLU A 352 7.20 -7.55 2.48
N VAL A 353 8.10 -8.44 2.89
CA VAL A 353 7.74 -9.73 3.51
C VAL A 353 6.91 -9.59 4.80
N GLY A 354 7.01 -8.46 5.49
CA GLY A 354 6.19 -8.09 6.65
C GLY A 354 5.01 -7.18 6.32
N GLY A 355 4.53 -7.18 5.07
CA GLY A 355 3.49 -6.28 4.59
C GLY A 355 3.93 -4.81 4.57
N ALA A 356 5.24 -4.56 4.51
CA ALA A 356 5.90 -3.27 4.69
C ALA A 356 5.52 -2.58 6.02
N ARG A 357 5.21 -3.37 7.05
CA ARG A 357 4.81 -2.91 8.39
C ARG A 357 5.62 -3.52 9.52
N MET A 358 5.84 -4.84 9.48
CA MET A 358 6.35 -5.59 10.64
C MET A 358 7.88 -5.56 10.79
N PHE A 359 8.63 -5.25 9.73
CA PHE A 359 10.09 -5.34 9.74
C PHE A 359 10.72 -4.17 8.99
N HIS A 360 11.55 -3.37 9.68
CA HIS A 360 12.19 -2.19 9.13
C HIS A 360 13.71 -2.23 9.33
N GLY A 361 14.44 -1.92 8.28
CA GLY A 361 15.88 -1.67 8.32
C GLY A 361 16.17 -0.17 8.30
N ILE A 362 17.05 0.29 9.20
CA ILE A 362 17.46 1.69 9.34
C ILE A 362 18.99 1.76 9.26
N ALA A 363 19.53 2.41 8.25
CA ALA A 363 20.95 2.66 8.15
C ALA A 363 21.30 4.07 8.64
N ILE A 364 22.28 4.17 9.53
CA ILE A 364 22.74 5.43 10.10
C ILE A 364 24.26 5.59 10.01
N LYS A 365 24.71 6.81 9.85
CA LYS A 365 26.09 7.18 10.11
C LYS A 365 26.21 7.59 11.57
N GLN A 366 26.70 6.68 12.41
CA GLN A 366 26.82 6.93 13.86
C GLN A 366 27.56 8.22 14.17
N ARG A 367 27.04 9.06 15.08
CA ARG A 367 27.59 10.37 15.45
C ARG A 367 28.01 10.46 16.92
N TYR A 368 27.35 9.69 17.81
CA TYR A 368 27.54 9.72 19.26
C TYR A 368 27.10 8.39 19.90
N PRO A 369 27.51 8.10 21.14
CA PRO A 369 27.05 6.92 21.87
C PRO A 369 25.52 6.94 22.04
N GLY A 370 24.85 5.81 21.81
CA GLY A 370 23.38 5.69 21.92
C GLY A 370 22.60 6.23 20.72
N HIS A 371 23.27 6.65 19.64
CA HIS A 371 22.61 7.16 18.43
C HIS A 371 21.75 6.08 17.75
N SER A 372 22.21 4.84 17.70
CA SER A 372 21.46 3.69 17.17
C SER A 372 20.18 3.44 17.95
N VAL A 373 20.25 3.52 19.27
CA VAL A 373 19.09 3.37 20.18
C VAL A 373 18.06 4.48 19.94
N GLN A 374 18.50 5.74 19.87
CA GLN A 374 17.62 6.87 19.57
C GLN A 374 16.94 6.68 18.20
N ALA A 375 17.71 6.33 17.17
CA ALA A 375 17.19 6.11 15.82
C ALA A 375 16.13 5.02 15.81
N GLY A 376 16.38 3.89 16.48
CA GLY A 376 15.46 2.76 16.58
C GLY A 376 14.14 3.13 17.27
N HIS A 377 14.20 3.82 18.41
CA HIS A 377 13.00 4.25 19.15
C HIS A 377 12.14 5.23 18.37
N ILE A 378 12.75 6.24 17.74
CA ILE A 378 12.03 7.21 16.91
C ILE A 378 11.44 6.53 15.67
N ALA A 379 12.19 5.66 15.00
CA ALA A 379 11.68 4.91 13.88
C ALA A 379 10.48 4.02 14.27
N ALA A 380 10.53 3.37 15.44
CA ALA A 380 9.47 2.48 15.91
C ALA A 380 8.15 3.20 16.22
N GLN A 381 8.21 4.43 16.76
CA GLN A 381 7.05 5.13 17.32
C GLN A 381 6.62 6.37 16.52
N CYS A 382 7.26 6.67 15.40
CA CYS A 382 6.79 7.76 14.53
C CYS A 382 5.46 7.37 13.83
N GLY A 383 4.66 8.36 13.42
CA GLY A 383 3.31 8.16 12.89
C GLY A 383 3.22 7.15 11.73
N ALA A 384 4.24 7.09 10.87
CA ALA A 384 4.27 6.15 9.75
C ALA A 384 4.63 4.71 10.14
N SER A 385 5.13 4.46 11.35
CA SER A 385 5.63 3.15 11.79
C SER A 385 4.88 2.57 12.97
N ALA A 386 4.28 3.38 13.84
CA ALA A 386 3.70 2.94 15.11
C ALA A 386 2.65 1.81 14.97
N TYR A 387 1.91 1.76 13.84
CA TYR A 387 0.90 0.72 13.60
C TYR A 387 1.53 -0.56 13.06
N ALA A 388 1.43 -1.65 13.84
CA ALA A 388 1.84 -3.01 13.51
C ALA A 388 3.35 -3.20 13.23
N SER A 389 4.21 -2.31 13.71
CA SER A 389 5.67 -2.46 13.63
C SER A 389 6.15 -3.47 14.69
N LYS A 390 7.00 -4.43 14.33
CA LYS A 390 7.49 -5.48 15.26
C LYS A 390 9.00 -5.47 15.46
N TYR A 391 9.75 -5.31 14.41
CA TYR A 391 11.20 -5.40 14.43
C TYR A 391 11.82 -4.21 13.72
N ILE A 392 12.64 -3.47 14.42
CA ILE A 392 13.43 -2.36 13.91
C ILE A 392 14.90 -2.73 14.03
N VAL A 393 15.58 -2.92 12.92
CA VAL A 393 17.00 -3.23 12.88
C VAL A 393 17.77 -1.98 12.47
N VAL A 394 18.64 -1.49 13.34
CA VAL A 394 19.50 -0.32 13.08
C VAL A 394 20.90 -0.80 12.76
N VAL A 395 21.44 -0.37 11.62
CA VAL A 395 22.77 -0.74 11.11
C VAL A 395 23.59 0.48 10.75
N ASP A 396 24.90 0.29 10.57
CA ASP A 396 25.77 1.34 10.00
C ASP A 396 25.48 1.57 8.51
N ASP A 397 25.92 2.70 7.97
CA ASP A 397 25.69 3.15 6.58
C ASP A 397 26.48 2.35 5.51
N ASP A 398 27.23 1.32 5.92
CA ASP A 398 27.84 0.35 5.02
C ASP A 398 26.93 -0.83 4.63
N VAL A 399 25.72 -0.90 5.19
CA VAL A 399 24.73 -1.94 4.92
C VAL A 399 23.61 -1.38 4.06
N ASP A 400 23.34 -2.03 2.92
CA ASP A 400 22.13 -1.75 2.13
C ASP A 400 20.92 -2.40 2.80
N VAL A 401 20.09 -1.58 3.46
CA VAL A 401 18.90 -2.07 4.20
C VAL A 401 17.76 -2.53 3.29
N THR A 402 17.84 -2.30 1.97
CA THR A 402 16.86 -2.83 1.02
C THR A 402 17.12 -4.29 0.67
N ASN A 403 18.34 -4.75 0.92
CA ASN A 403 18.74 -6.15 0.75
C ASN A 403 18.54 -6.89 2.09
N LEU A 404 17.56 -7.78 2.13
CA LEU A 404 17.21 -8.52 3.34
C LEU A 404 18.35 -9.40 3.85
N ASP A 405 19.10 -10.05 2.96
CA ASP A 405 20.22 -10.91 3.34
C ASP A 405 21.35 -10.11 3.98
N TYR A 406 21.66 -8.92 3.45
CA TYR A 406 22.65 -8.02 4.04
C TYR A 406 22.22 -7.49 5.41
N LEU A 407 20.94 -7.15 5.55
CA LEU A 407 20.37 -6.69 6.82
C LEU A 407 20.43 -7.78 7.88
N LEU A 408 20.02 -9.01 7.53
CA LEU A 408 20.11 -10.18 8.40
C LEU A 408 21.56 -10.55 8.73
N TRP A 409 22.45 -10.50 7.75
CA TRP A 409 23.89 -10.72 7.99
C TRP A 409 24.45 -9.73 9.02
N ALA A 410 24.17 -8.44 8.88
CA ALA A 410 24.59 -7.42 9.84
C ALA A 410 24.01 -7.68 11.24
N MET A 411 22.72 -8.02 11.31
CA MET A 411 22.06 -8.38 12.55
C MET A 411 22.73 -9.58 13.24
N LEU A 412 23.03 -10.64 12.49
CA LEU A 412 23.61 -11.88 13.04
C LEU A 412 25.08 -11.74 13.46
N THR A 413 25.83 -10.83 12.82
CA THR A 413 27.29 -10.73 13.04
C THR A 413 27.70 -9.56 13.92
N ARG A 414 26.81 -8.58 14.16
CA ARG A 414 27.12 -7.36 14.92
C ARG A 414 26.35 -7.24 16.24
N THR A 415 25.48 -8.19 16.56
CA THR A 415 24.69 -8.15 17.80
C THR A 415 25.11 -9.20 18.81
N ASP A 416 25.00 -8.85 20.09
CA ASP A 416 24.79 -9.79 21.18
C ASP A 416 23.29 -9.74 21.55
N PRO A 417 22.53 -10.85 21.45
CA PRO A 417 21.07 -10.80 21.64
C PRO A 417 20.63 -10.23 22.99
N LYS A 418 21.43 -10.36 24.03
CA LYS A 418 21.11 -9.85 25.38
C LYS A 418 21.33 -8.34 25.49
N GLU A 419 22.36 -7.83 24.83
CA GLU A 419 22.79 -6.43 24.98
C GLU A 419 22.24 -5.54 23.88
N SER A 420 22.00 -6.10 22.67
CA SER A 420 21.64 -5.36 21.47
C SER A 420 20.14 -5.22 21.24
N ILE A 421 19.30 -5.91 22.02
CA ILE A 421 17.84 -5.90 21.82
C ILE A 421 17.14 -5.18 22.96
N GLN A 422 16.31 -4.18 22.59
CA GLN A 422 15.43 -3.48 23.51
C GLN A 422 13.99 -3.67 23.10
N PHE A 423 13.07 -3.65 24.07
CA PHE A 423 11.64 -3.83 23.83
C PHE A 423 10.86 -2.57 24.20
N ILE A 424 9.87 -2.23 23.35
CA ILE A 424 8.83 -1.26 23.67
C ILE A 424 7.54 -2.05 23.84
N GLU A 425 6.92 -1.96 25.00
CA GLU A 425 5.68 -2.66 25.31
C GLU A 425 4.46 -1.77 25.08
N GLY A 426 3.28 -2.40 24.84
CA GLY A 426 2.02 -1.69 24.67
C GLY A 426 1.92 -0.90 23.37
N SER A 427 2.72 -1.26 22.35
CA SER A 427 2.67 -0.62 21.03
C SER A 427 1.40 -1.03 20.26
N TRP A 428 0.93 -0.14 19.40
CA TRP A 428 -0.30 -0.32 18.62
C TRP A 428 -0.18 -1.43 17.58
N ASP A 429 -1.08 -2.42 17.66
CA ASP A 429 -1.13 -3.58 16.78
C ASP A 429 -2.33 -3.57 15.84
N SER A 430 -2.32 -4.51 14.90
CA SER A 430 -3.36 -4.76 13.91
C SER A 430 -4.21 -5.97 14.29
N PRO A 431 -5.54 -5.92 14.09
CA PRO A 431 -6.37 -7.12 14.17
C PRO A 431 -5.99 -8.20 13.13
N ALA A 432 -5.23 -7.84 12.10
CA ALA A 432 -4.68 -8.75 11.11
C ALA A 432 -3.37 -9.43 11.56
N ASP A 433 -2.83 -9.09 12.73
CA ASP A 433 -1.68 -9.80 13.29
C ASP A 433 -2.10 -11.20 13.79
N PRO A 434 -1.58 -12.29 13.19
CA PRO A 434 -1.92 -13.64 13.62
C PRO A 434 -1.42 -13.96 15.04
N ARG A 435 -0.42 -13.23 15.54
CA ARG A 435 0.16 -13.43 16.88
C ARG A 435 -0.68 -12.78 17.98
N LEU A 436 -1.60 -11.88 17.65
CA LEU A 436 -2.49 -11.27 18.64
C LEU A 436 -3.43 -12.33 19.24
N PRO A 437 -3.35 -12.59 20.57
CA PRO A 437 -4.17 -13.62 21.21
C PRO A 437 -5.68 -13.35 21.07
N PRO A 438 -6.50 -14.41 20.91
CA PRO A 438 -7.94 -14.25 20.75
C PRO A 438 -8.64 -13.50 21.90
N ASP A 439 -8.16 -13.68 23.14
CA ASP A 439 -8.70 -12.99 24.32
C ASP A 439 -8.39 -11.49 24.33
N LYS A 440 -7.20 -11.09 23.90
CA LYS A 440 -6.87 -9.67 23.69
C LYS A 440 -7.75 -9.06 22.58
N ARG A 441 -7.85 -9.77 21.45
CA ARG A 441 -8.68 -9.34 20.31
C ARG A 441 -10.15 -9.17 20.71
N GLY A 442 -10.69 -10.13 21.46
CA GLY A 442 -12.07 -10.07 21.96
C GLY A 442 -12.35 -8.93 22.93
N LYS A 443 -11.32 -8.44 23.65
CA LYS A 443 -11.41 -7.27 24.54
C LYS A 443 -11.11 -5.95 23.83
N GLY A 444 -10.74 -5.98 22.53
CA GLY A 444 -10.30 -4.79 21.80
C GLY A 444 -8.90 -4.31 22.19
N ASP A 445 -8.12 -5.12 22.93
CA ASP A 445 -6.72 -4.81 23.26
C ASP A 445 -5.83 -5.17 22.05
N MET A 446 -5.62 -4.17 21.20
CA MET A 446 -4.76 -4.26 20.02
C MET A 446 -3.35 -3.75 20.36
N THR A 447 -2.67 -4.44 21.27
CA THR A 447 -1.31 -4.09 21.67
C THR A 447 -0.34 -5.26 21.61
N HIS A 448 0.91 -4.94 21.25
CA HIS A 448 2.04 -5.86 21.21
C HIS A 448 3.33 -5.22 21.73
N SER A 449 4.45 -5.92 21.65
CA SER A 449 5.78 -5.37 21.88
C SER A 449 6.54 -5.19 20.54
N VAL A 450 7.40 -4.16 20.50
CA VAL A 450 8.34 -3.91 19.39
C VAL A 450 9.75 -4.21 19.86
N ALA A 451 10.53 -4.95 19.07
CA ALA A 451 11.95 -5.16 19.31
C ALA A 451 12.77 -4.17 18.49
N ILE A 452 13.64 -3.42 19.16
CA ILE A 452 14.68 -2.59 18.54
C ILE A 452 15.99 -3.33 18.63
N ILE A 453 16.63 -3.59 17.51
CA ILE A 453 17.86 -4.36 17.40
C ILE A 453 18.98 -3.42 16.94
N ASP A 454 19.91 -3.13 17.84
CA ASP A 454 21.13 -2.38 17.53
C ASP A 454 22.18 -3.30 16.88
N ALA A 455 22.21 -3.30 15.56
CA ALA A 455 23.16 -4.03 14.74
C ALA A 455 24.21 -3.10 14.10
N CYS A 456 24.46 -1.97 14.71
CA CYS A 456 25.61 -1.14 14.41
C CYS A 456 26.90 -1.72 15.04
N ARG A 457 28.04 -1.37 14.49
CA ARG A 457 29.31 -1.66 15.18
C ARG A 457 29.32 -0.97 16.54
N PRO A 458 29.67 -1.66 17.64
CA PRO A 458 29.61 -1.11 18.98
C PRO A 458 30.43 0.18 19.11
N TRP A 459 29.80 1.27 19.54
CA TRP A 459 30.39 2.62 19.56
C TRP A 459 31.78 2.68 20.20
N HIS A 460 31.96 2.02 21.36
CA HIS A 460 33.18 2.12 22.17
C HIS A 460 34.41 1.41 21.57
N TRP A 461 34.21 0.49 20.61
CA TRP A 461 35.32 -0.23 19.98
C TRP A 461 35.10 -0.41 18.45
N ARG A 462 34.25 0.40 17.83
CA ARG A 462 33.95 0.37 16.40
C ARG A 462 35.20 0.45 15.51
N ASP A 463 36.21 1.23 15.95
CA ASP A 463 37.47 1.39 15.19
C ASP A 463 38.36 0.14 15.25
N LYS A 464 38.09 -0.79 16.18
CA LYS A 464 38.75 -2.09 16.32
C LYS A 464 37.87 -3.24 15.81
N PHE A 465 36.63 -2.92 15.37
CA PHE A 465 35.72 -3.94 14.85
C PHE A 465 36.35 -4.59 13.60
N PRO A 466 36.29 -5.92 13.48
CA PRO A 466 36.90 -6.61 12.35
C PRO A 466 36.35 -6.09 11.01
N PRO A 467 37.25 -5.83 10.01
CA PRO A 467 36.78 -5.43 8.70
C PRO A 467 36.03 -6.58 8.02
N THR A 468 35.07 -6.24 7.16
CA THR A 468 34.40 -7.24 6.33
C THR A 468 35.34 -7.79 5.26
N ASN A 469 35.14 -9.03 4.84
CA ASN A 469 35.82 -9.60 3.69
C ASN A 469 35.13 -9.29 2.36
N ALA A 470 34.12 -8.44 2.38
CA ALA A 470 33.47 -7.97 1.17
C ALA A 470 34.45 -7.15 0.30
N PRO A 471 34.40 -7.31 -1.02
CA PRO A 471 35.31 -6.57 -1.91
C PRO A 471 34.96 -5.07 -1.89
N SER A 472 35.97 -4.22 -2.00
CA SER A 472 35.74 -2.80 -2.27
C SER A 472 34.98 -2.61 -3.59
N ALA A 473 34.32 -1.45 -3.77
CA ALA A 473 33.61 -1.15 -5.00
C ALA A 473 34.49 -1.28 -6.26
N GLU A 474 35.78 -0.91 -6.15
CA GLU A 474 36.77 -1.05 -7.22
C GLU A 474 37.06 -2.53 -7.54
N VAL A 475 37.23 -3.35 -6.52
CA VAL A 475 37.47 -4.79 -6.70
C VAL A 475 36.23 -5.48 -7.25
N ALA A 476 35.05 -5.14 -6.76
CA ALA A 476 33.78 -5.67 -7.27
C ALA A 476 33.55 -5.30 -8.74
N LYS A 477 33.84 -4.04 -9.12
CA LYS A 477 33.77 -3.59 -10.52
C LYS A 477 34.73 -4.38 -11.40
N LYS A 478 36.02 -4.50 -10.99
CA LYS A 478 37.02 -5.27 -11.72
C LYS A 478 36.66 -6.75 -11.84
N ALA A 479 36.10 -7.33 -10.79
CA ALA A 479 35.62 -8.72 -10.82
C ALA A 479 34.50 -8.90 -11.85
N ARG A 480 33.51 -7.97 -11.88
CA ARG A 480 32.42 -8.00 -12.86
C ARG A 480 32.87 -7.76 -14.30
N GLU A 481 33.79 -6.81 -14.50
CA GLU A 481 34.37 -6.56 -15.82
C GLU A 481 35.15 -7.78 -16.37
N LYS A 482 35.86 -8.48 -15.49
CA LYS A 482 36.69 -9.62 -15.89
C LYS A 482 35.91 -10.94 -15.97
N PHE A 483 34.93 -11.15 -15.09
CA PHE A 483 34.26 -12.43 -14.90
C PHE A 483 32.73 -12.37 -14.99
N GLY A 484 32.13 -11.21 -15.31
CA GLY A 484 30.68 -11.07 -15.42
C GLY A 484 30.07 -12.02 -16.46
N TRP A 485 30.82 -12.38 -17.48
CA TRP A 485 30.40 -13.34 -18.50
C TRP A 485 29.98 -14.72 -17.95
N LEU A 486 30.56 -15.12 -16.78
CA LEU A 486 30.16 -16.36 -16.11
C LEU A 486 28.71 -16.36 -15.68
N LEU A 487 28.16 -15.18 -15.34
CA LEU A 487 26.75 -15.02 -14.91
C LEU A 487 25.79 -14.93 -16.11
N ASP A 488 26.29 -14.47 -17.25
CA ASP A 488 25.51 -14.31 -18.47
C ASP A 488 25.37 -15.60 -19.29
N GLY A 489 25.95 -16.71 -18.85
CA GLY A 489 25.99 -17.98 -19.59
C GLY A 489 26.71 -17.90 -20.93
N LYS A 490 27.64 -16.94 -21.08
CA LYS A 490 28.48 -16.75 -22.27
C LYS A 490 29.80 -17.48 -22.13
N ASP A 491 30.39 -17.85 -23.26
CA ASP A 491 31.76 -18.37 -23.28
C ASP A 491 32.76 -17.31 -22.87
N GLN A 492 33.92 -17.74 -22.37
CA GLN A 492 35.01 -16.83 -22.00
C GLN A 492 35.37 -15.94 -23.19
N PRO A 493 35.40 -14.60 -23.03
CA PRO A 493 35.89 -13.71 -24.07
C PRO A 493 37.31 -14.08 -24.47
N SER A 494 37.57 -14.18 -25.77
CA SER A 494 38.89 -14.52 -26.36
C SER A 494 39.95 -13.45 -26.08
#